data_9e628263ae97193053db478f6816c3e6
#
_entry.id   9e628263ae97193053db478f6816c3e6
#
_cell.length_a   1.000
_cell.length_b   1.000
_cell.length_c   1.000
_cell.angle_alpha   90.00
_cell.angle_beta   90.00
_cell.angle_gamma   90.00
#
_symmetry.space_group_name_H-M   'P 1'
#
loop_
_entity.id
_entity.type
_entity.pdbx_description
1 polymer ?
#
loop_
_entity_poly.entity_id
_entity_poly.type
_entity_poly.pdbx_seq_one_letter_code
_entity_poly.pdbx_strand_id
1 'polypeptide(L)'
;MRKISGLFGVLILSIGLMSCGGGGDGSVSPPPPPPPPPPPTCATGTFCMGSAIFLTAASTVQPVTLTAATNTAVTWTNDSGITHNVIFDDAASALAVGTGSAGNIPDHTTGSNQRKFATTGNHPFHCSIHGTTGSGMRGVVVVQ
;
A
#
# COMPACT_ATOMS: atom_id res chain seq x y z
N MET A 1 -47.36 -14.22 17.35
CA MET A 1 -48.00 -15.22 16.48
C MET A 1 -48.55 -14.52 15.24
N ARG A 2 -47.89 -14.64 14.10
CA ARG A 2 -48.47 -14.33 12.78
C ARG A 2 -47.73 -15.18 11.75
N LYS A 3 -48.42 -16.21 11.26
CA LYS A 3 -48.02 -17.05 10.13
C LYS A 3 -48.41 -16.32 8.86
N ILE A 4 -47.45 -16.20 7.93
CA ILE A 4 -47.75 -15.80 6.54
C ILE A 4 -47.29 -16.94 5.64
N SER A 5 -48.29 -17.69 5.15
CA SER A 5 -48.13 -18.65 4.05
C SER A 5 -48.10 -17.88 2.75
N GLY A 6 -47.07 -18.00 1.96
CA GLY A 6 -46.92 -17.44 0.62
C GLY A 6 -46.69 -18.53 -0.43
N LEU A 7 -47.62 -18.61 -1.30
CA LEU A 7 -47.92 -19.55 -2.37
C LEU A 7 -46.79 -19.62 -3.43
N PHE A 8 -46.31 -20.81 -3.73
CA PHE A 8 -45.38 -21.10 -4.85
C PHE A 8 -46.15 -21.12 -6.16
N GLY A 9 -45.84 -20.17 -7.03
CA GLY A 9 -46.26 -20.18 -8.44
C GLY A 9 -45.14 -20.77 -9.30
N VAL A 10 -45.36 -21.97 -9.81
CA VAL A 10 -44.47 -22.59 -10.83
C VAL A 10 -44.85 -22.05 -12.19
N LEU A 11 -43.97 -21.28 -12.79
CA LEU A 11 -44.08 -20.83 -14.18
C LEU A 11 -43.18 -21.71 -15.07
N ILE A 12 -43.83 -22.61 -15.83
CA ILE A 12 -43.17 -23.44 -16.84
C ILE A 12 -43.05 -22.62 -18.11
N LEU A 13 -41.82 -22.21 -18.46
CA LEU A 13 -41.52 -21.52 -19.71
C LEU A 13 -40.97 -22.53 -20.69
N SER A 14 -41.73 -22.77 -21.76
CA SER A 14 -41.42 -23.66 -22.88
C SER A 14 -40.28 -23.09 -23.69
N ILE A 15 -39.15 -23.81 -23.79
CA ILE A 15 -38.00 -23.47 -24.61
C ILE A 15 -38.23 -23.98 -26.03
N GLY A 16 -38.49 -23.06 -26.95
CA GLY A 16 -38.47 -23.32 -28.38
C GLY A 16 -37.05 -23.54 -28.87
N LEU A 17 -36.74 -24.70 -29.40
CA LEU A 17 -35.52 -24.99 -30.14
C LEU A 17 -35.60 -24.29 -31.50
N MET A 18 -34.90 -23.18 -31.65
CA MET A 18 -34.54 -22.65 -32.99
C MET A 18 -33.12 -23.12 -33.30
N SER A 19 -33.06 -24.20 -34.08
CA SER A 19 -31.88 -24.59 -34.81
C SER A 19 -31.63 -23.61 -35.95
N CYS A 20 -30.61 -22.79 -35.84
CA CYS A 20 -30.04 -22.06 -36.97
C CYS A 20 -28.63 -22.54 -37.18
N GLY A 21 -28.45 -23.37 -38.18
CA GLY A 21 -27.15 -23.79 -38.67
C GLY A 21 -26.45 -22.68 -39.42
N GLY A 22 -25.14 -22.71 -39.41
CA GLY A 22 -24.34 -21.95 -40.38
C GLY A 22 -23.06 -21.34 -39.80
N GLY A 23 -21.99 -22.07 -39.90
CA GLY A 23 -20.77 -21.62 -40.55
C GLY A 23 -19.89 -20.63 -39.81
N GLY A 24 -18.69 -21.06 -39.54
CA GLY A 24 -17.54 -20.21 -39.35
C GLY A 24 -17.09 -20.07 -37.89
N ASP A 25 -16.48 -21.13 -37.34
CA ASP A 25 -15.70 -21.06 -36.10
C ASP A 25 -14.43 -20.25 -36.33
N GLY A 26 -14.59 -18.96 -36.47
CA GLY A 26 -13.51 -18.02 -36.19
C GLY A 26 -13.34 -17.94 -34.67
N SER A 27 -12.69 -18.92 -34.06
CA SER A 27 -12.27 -18.86 -32.66
C SER A 27 -11.28 -17.71 -32.53
N VAL A 28 -11.78 -16.48 -32.40
CA VAL A 28 -10.98 -15.34 -31.98
C VAL A 28 -10.64 -15.56 -30.52
N SER A 29 -9.42 -16.06 -30.25
CA SER A 29 -8.88 -16.05 -28.91
C SER A 29 -9.07 -14.66 -28.33
N PRO A 30 -9.59 -14.53 -27.10
CA PRO A 30 -9.66 -13.25 -26.44
C PRO A 30 -8.24 -12.64 -26.41
N PRO A 31 -8.11 -11.31 -26.60
CA PRO A 31 -6.81 -10.68 -26.52
C PRO A 31 -6.16 -10.99 -25.17
N PRO A 32 -4.84 -11.20 -25.11
CA PRO A 32 -4.15 -11.44 -23.85
C PRO A 32 -4.45 -10.29 -22.89
N PRO A 33 -4.60 -10.58 -21.59
CA PRO A 33 -4.81 -9.53 -20.59
C PRO A 33 -3.65 -8.53 -20.67
N PRO A 34 -3.91 -7.23 -20.47
CA PRO A 34 -2.86 -6.23 -20.45
C PRO A 34 -1.79 -6.61 -19.39
N PRO A 35 -0.51 -6.34 -19.67
CA PRO A 35 0.55 -6.61 -18.70
C PRO A 35 0.25 -5.87 -17.39
N PRO A 36 0.57 -6.47 -16.23
CA PRO A 36 0.40 -5.80 -14.95
C PRO A 36 1.18 -4.48 -14.96
N PRO A 37 0.66 -3.42 -14.31
CA PRO A 37 1.38 -2.16 -14.19
C PRO A 37 2.75 -2.41 -13.54
N PRO A 38 3.80 -1.69 -13.97
CA PRO A 38 5.11 -1.81 -13.36
C PRO A 38 5.00 -1.51 -11.85
N PRO A 39 5.77 -2.21 -11.01
CA PRO A 39 5.80 -1.93 -9.58
C PRO A 39 6.20 -0.47 -9.35
N PRO A 40 5.67 0.18 -8.31
CA PRO A 40 6.00 1.57 -7.99
C PRO A 40 7.51 1.71 -7.80
N THR A 41 8.11 2.62 -8.54
CA THR A 41 9.55 2.89 -8.48
C THR A 41 9.83 3.86 -7.35
N CYS A 42 10.48 3.39 -6.28
CA CYS A 42 10.89 4.23 -5.17
C CYS A 42 12.26 4.85 -5.44
N ALA A 43 12.44 6.13 -5.20
CA ALA A 43 13.72 6.80 -5.35
C ALA A 43 14.74 6.30 -4.30
N THR A 44 16.03 6.29 -4.67
CA THR A 44 17.10 5.96 -3.72
C THR A 44 17.09 6.95 -2.55
N GLY A 45 17.28 6.45 -1.32
CA GLY A 45 17.24 7.27 -0.11
C GLY A 45 15.83 7.65 0.37
N THR A 46 14.81 7.03 -0.19
CA THR A 46 13.40 7.30 0.14
C THR A 46 12.69 6.03 0.56
N PHE A 47 11.80 6.14 1.54
CA PHE A 47 10.73 5.17 1.80
C PHE A 47 9.49 5.59 1.03
N CYS A 48 8.98 4.71 0.19
CA CYS A 48 7.70 4.92 -0.49
C CYS A 48 6.60 4.10 0.20
N MET A 49 5.39 4.59 0.13
CA MET A 49 4.21 3.95 0.72
C MET A 49 3.41 3.27 -0.39
N GLY A 50 3.33 1.94 -0.33
CA GLY A 50 2.44 1.13 -1.17
C GLY A 50 1.08 0.93 -0.51
N SER A 51 0.27 -0.04 -0.99
CA SER A 51 -1.09 -0.24 -0.45
C SER A 51 -1.11 -0.68 1.02
N ALA A 52 -0.15 -1.47 1.48
CA ALA A 52 -0.04 -1.91 2.88
C ALA A 52 1.42 -2.26 3.25
N ILE A 53 2.38 -1.68 2.55
CA ILE A 53 3.81 -1.90 2.78
C ILE A 53 4.59 -0.59 2.61
N PHE A 54 5.68 -0.43 3.35
CA PHE A 54 6.75 0.45 2.91
C PHE A 54 7.63 -0.27 1.89
N LEU A 55 8.24 0.51 1.00
CA LEU A 55 9.22 0.01 0.05
C LEU A 55 10.37 1.01 -0.09
N THR A 56 11.51 0.50 -0.50
CA THR A 56 12.68 1.30 -0.90
C THR A 56 13.06 0.92 -2.32
N ALA A 57 14.01 1.63 -2.93
CA ALA A 57 14.56 1.23 -4.23
C ALA A 57 15.16 -0.19 -4.23
N ALA A 58 15.56 -0.71 -3.05
CA ALA A 58 16.25 -1.98 -2.90
C ALA A 58 15.36 -3.12 -2.40
N SER A 59 14.25 -2.83 -1.72
CA SER A 59 13.47 -3.86 -1.03
C SER A 59 11.99 -3.51 -0.85
N THR A 60 11.16 -4.55 -0.89
CA THR A 60 9.75 -4.54 -0.47
C THR A 60 9.52 -5.43 0.76
N VAL A 61 10.55 -6.12 1.23
CA VAL A 61 10.46 -7.06 2.37
C VAL A 61 10.46 -6.29 3.68
N GLN A 62 9.42 -6.50 4.51
CA GLN A 62 9.25 -5.81 5.80
C GLN A 62 10.04 -6.48 6.94
N PRO A 63 10.72 -5.73 7.80
CA PRO A 63 10.88 -4.28 7.75
C PRO A 63 11.81 -3.87 6.61
N VAL A 64 11.42 -2.88 5.82
CA VAL A 64 12.35 -2.26 4.89
C VAL A 64 13.39 -1.44 5.65
N THR A 65 14.61 -1.40 5.14
CA THR A 65 15.72 -0.70 5.81
C THR A 65 16.35 0.31 4.86
N LEU A 66 16.71 1.47 5.40
CA LEU A 66 17.48 2.50 4.73
C LEU A 66 18.55 3.03 5.67
N THR A 67 19.78 3.15 5.15
CA THR A 67 20.91 3.70 5.89
C THR A 67 21.08 5.18 5.56
N ALA A 68 21.29 5.99 6.59
CA ALA A 68 21.54 7.43 6.47
C ALA A 68 22.67 7.86 7.41
N ALA A 69 23.37 8.93 7.06
CA ALA A 69 24.28 9.58 8.01
C ALA A 69 23.48 10.42 9.04
N THR A 70 24.08 10.70 10.19
CA THR A 70 23.50 11.61 11.18
C THR A 70 23.12 12.95 10.56
N ASN A 71 21.99 13.50 10.97
CA ASN A 71 21.45 14.78 10.48
C ASN A 71 21.13 14.85 8.97
N THR A 72 21.25 13.75 8.24
CA THR A 72 20.82 13.65 6.84
C THR A 72 19.31 13.46 6.77
N ALA A 73 18.67 14.16 5.83
CA ALA A 73 17.23 14.03 5.60
C ALA A 73 16.90 12.66 5.00
N VAL A 74 15.97 11.95 5.62
CA VAL A 74 15.31 10.75 5.10
C VAL A 74 13.91 11.14 4.67
N THR A 75 13.48 10.70 3.50
CA THR A 75 12.18 11.04 2.90
C THR A 75 11.21 9.86 2.98
N TRP A 76 9.96 10.16 3.29
CA TRP A 76 8.81 9.26 3.15
C TRP A 76 7.86 9.87 2.12
N THR A 77 7.57 9.14 1.05
CA THR A 77 6.69 9.59 -0.04
C THR A 77 5.45 8.69 -0.11
N ASN A 78 4.30 9.31 -0.10
CA ASN A 78 3.03 8.63 -0.34
C ASN A 78 2.45 9.08 -1.69
N ASP A 79 2.53 8.21 -2.68
CA ASP A 79 1.90 8.37 -4.00
C ASP A 79 0.85 7.27 -4.26
N SER A 80 0.48 6.53 -3.21
CA SER A 80 -0.46 5.41 -3.31
C SER A 80 -1.93 5.85 -3.42
N GLY A 81 -2.24 7.10 -3.03
CA GLY A 81 -3.62 7.57 -2.89
C GLY A 81 -4.35 7.00 -1.67
N ILE A 82 -3.70 6.14 -0.88
CA ILE A 82 -4.22 5.52 0.34
C ILE A 82 -3.70 6.29 1.56
N THR A 83 -4.50 6.39 2.61
CA THR A 83 -4.08 7.05 3.84
C THR A 83 -3.01 6.24 4.56
N HIS A 84 -1.87 6.88 4.83
CA HIS A 84 -0.77 6.36 5.62
C HIS A 84 -0.26 7.39 6.61
N ASN A 85 0.43 6.90 7.64
CA ASN A 85 1.23 7.71 8.57
C ASN A 85 2.58 7.03 8.83
N VAL A 86 3.45 7.71 9.58
CA VAL A 86 4.69 7.11 10.09
C VAL A 86 4.77 7.39 11.57
N ILE A 87 4.65 6.34 12.36
CA ILE A 87 4.79 6.35 13.81
C ILE A 87 6.18 5.81 14.13
N PHE A 88 7.04 6.67 14.66
CA PHE A 88 8.36 6.28 15.12
C PHE A 88 8.28 5.70 16.53
N ASP A 89 8.99 4.61 16.80
CA ASP A 89 9.05 4.01 18.14
C ASP A 89 9.71 4.96 19.15
N ASP A 90 10.65 5.79 18.66
CA ASP A 90 11.17 6.95 19.38
C ASP A 90 10.90 8.23 18.59
N ALA A 91 9.70 8.78 18.74
CA ALA A 91 9.27 9.98 18.02
C ALA A 91 10.08 11.23 18.41
N ALA A 92 10.73 11.24 19.59
CA ALA A 92 11.55 12.36 20.04
C ALA A 92 12.85 12.50 19.23
N SER A 93 13.35 11.40 18.67
CA SER A 93 14.56 11.39 17.83
C SER A 93 14.29 11.78 16.37
N ALA A 94 13.05 11.73 15.91
CA ALA A 94 12.66 12.01 14.53
C ALA A 94 12.34 13.49 14.34
N LEU A 95 13.33 14.28 13.91
CA LEU A 95 13.23 15.73 13.78
C LEU A 95 12.78 16.14 12.36
N ALA A 96 11.72 16.93 12.26
CA ALA A 96 11.25 17.48 11.00
C ALA A 96 12.29 18.40 10.35
N VAL A 97 12.56 18.20 9.07
CA VAL A 97 13.49 19.03 8.31
C VAL A 97 12.88 20.44 8.13
N GLY A 98 13.67 21.47 8.44
CA GLY A 98 13.23 22.87 8.40
C GLY A 98 12.80 23.43 9.74
N THR A 99 11.93 22.75 10.50
CA THR A 99 11.45 23.25 11.79
C THR A 99 12.22 22.68 12.99
N GLY A 100 12.80 21.49 12.85
CA GLY A 100 13.44 20.78 13.96
C GLY A 100 12.47 20.18 14.98
N SER A 101 11.16 20.30 14.73
CA SER A 101 10.14 19.75 15.63
C SER A 101 10.22 18.21 15.62
N ALA A 102 10.27 17.62 16.81
CA ALA A 102 10.22 16.16 16.96
C ALA A 102 8.81 15.64 16.71
N GLY A 103 8.69 14.40 16.21
CA GLY A 103 7.41 13.74 16.13
C GLY A 103 7.17 12.90 14.88
N ASN A 104 6.04 12.22 14.92
CA ASN A 104 5.55 11.35 13.86
C ASN A 104 5.20 12.14 12.58
N ILE A 105 5.01 11.42 11.48
CA ILE A 105 4.41 11.96 10.25
C ILE A 105 2.92 11.65 10.32
N PRO A 106 2.04 12.68 10.29
CA PRO A 106 0.61 12.50 10.40
C PRO A 106 0.00 11.80 9.19
N ASP A 107 -1.27 11.46 9.29
CA ASP A 107 -2.05 10.87 8.22
C ASP A 107 -2.03 11.73 6.96
N HIS A 108 -1.72 11.14 5.82
CA HIS A 108 -1.73 11.79 4.51
C HIS A 108 -1.94 10.76 3.39
N THR A 109 -2.51 11.19 2.28
CA THR A 109 -2.81 10.35 1.11
C THR A 109 -1.85 10.61 -0.05
N THR A 110 -1.14 11.73 -0.04
CA THR A 110 -0.20 12.13 -1.10
C THR A 110 0.92 12.99 -0.52
N GLY A 111 2.04 13.07 -1.29
CA GLY A 111 3.15 13.95 -1.00
C GLY A 111 4.26 13.32 -0.16
N SER A 112 5.24 14.14 0.19
CA SER A 112 6.46 13.71 0.88
C SER A 112 6.66 14.44 2.19
N ASN A 113 7.20 13.70 3.17
CA ASN A 113 7.60 14.23 4.46
C ASN A 113 9.05 13.84 4.74
N GLN A 114 9.76 14.66 5.49
CA GLN A 114 11.17 14.41 5.80
C GLN A 114 11.43 14.46 7.31
N ARG A 115 12.32 13.55 7.75
CA ARG A 115 12.88 13.55 9.10
C ARG A 115 14.39 13.39 9.04
N LYS A 116 15.08 13.90 10.04
CA LYS A 116 16.50 13.68 10.29
C LYS A 116 16.71 13.19 11.70
N PHE A 117 17.78 12.45 11.92
CA PHE A 117 18.14 11.85 13.20
C PHE A 117 19.52 12.31 13.61
N ALA A 118 19.66 12.82 14.83
CA ALA A 118 20.94 13.32 15.33
C ALA A 118 21.81 12.21 15.95
N THR A 119 21.19 11.11 16.38
CA THR A 119 21.87 9.99 17.05
C THR A 119 22.02 8.80 16.11
N THR A 120 23.18 8.13 16.19
CA THR A 120 23.40 6.85 15.51
C THR A 120 22.56 5.73 16.14
N GLY A 121 22.26 4.72 15.34
CA GLY A 121 21.49 3.55 15.77
C GLY A 121 20.32 3.23 14.88
N ASN A 122 19.47 2.31 15.34
CA ASN A 122 18.26 1.90 14.65
C ASN A 122 17.07 2.74 15.12
N HIS A 123 16.36 3.35 14.17
CA HIS A 123 15.15 4.12 14.41
C HIS A 123 13.98 3.42 13.70
N PRO A 124 13.33 2.45 14.37
CA PRO A 124 12.19 1.73 13.79
C PRO A 124 10.94 2.60 13.73
N PHE A 125 10.10 2.29 12.74
CA PHE A 125 8.82 2.96 12.53
C PHE A 125 7.81 2.02 11.88
N HIS A 126 6.54 2.38 11.95
CA HIS A 126 5.44 1.65 11.32
C HIS A 126 4.32 2.60 10.88
N CYS A 127 3.42 2.12 10.02
CA CYS A 127 2.14 2.78 9.74
C CYS A 127 1.09 2.19 10.68
N SER A 128 0.48 2.98 11.55
CA SER A 128 -0.50 2.47 12.53
C SER A 128 -1.80 1.97 11.91
N ILE A 129 -2.07 2.31 10.65
CA ILE A 129 -3.26 1.87 9.90
C ILE A 129 -3.06 0.45 9.33
N HIS A 130 -1.83 0.12 8.90
CA HIS A 130 -1.52 -1.10 8.15
C HIS A 130 -0.47 -1.98 8.84
N GLY A 131 -0.05 -1.65 10.05
CA GLY A 131 0.97 -2.38 10.77
C GLY A 131 1.12 -1.97 12.23
N THR A 132 2.09 -2.60 12.88
CA THR A 132 2.50 -2.36 14.26
C THR A 132 4.02 -2.41 14.35
N THR A 133 4.60 -2.16 15.51
CA THR A 133 6.06 -2.31 15.76
C THR A 133 6.60 -3.69 15.38
N GLY A 134 5.78 -4.74 15.48
CA GLY A 134 6.19 -6.14 15.26
C GLY A 134 5.77 -6.75 13.92
N SER A 135 4.79 -6.17 13.20
CA SER A 135 4.21 -6.78 11.99
C SER A 135 3.62 -5.78 11.01
N GLY A 136 3.38 -6.22 9.78
CA GLY A 136 2.75 -5.42 8.72
C GLY A 136 3.68 -4.34 8.17
N MET A 137 3.12 -3.19 7.84
CA MET A 137 3.81 -2.06 7.21
C MET A 137 4.77 -1.36 8.17
N ARG A 138 6.06 -1.67 8.08
CA ARG A 138 7.10 -1.20 8.99
C ARG A 138 8.46 -1.04 8.33
N GLY A 139 9.33 -0.24 8.93
CA GLY A 139 10.68 -0.03 8.45
C GLY A 139 11.65 0.39 9.56
N VAL A 140 12.92 0.53 9.17
CA VAL A 140 13.99 0.98 10.06
C VAL A 140 14.88 1.96 9.32
N VAL A 141 15.14 3.12 9.90
CA VAL A 141 16.26 3.97 9.52
C VAL A 141 17.47 3.56 10.36
N VAL A 142 18.54 3.15 9.68
CA VAL A 142 19.85 2.85 10.32
C VAL A 142 20.71 4.08 10.17
N VAL A 143 21.01 4.75 11.26
CA VAL A 143 21.82 5.98 11.28
C VAL A 143 23.25 5.64 11.68
N GLN A 144 24.22 6.08 10.88
CA GLN A 144 25.66 5.82 11.04
C GLN A 144 26.48 7.11 11.11
#